data_95e4f8b6689a67b950f49569096eed19
#
_entry.id   95e4f8b6689a67b950f49569096eed19
#
_cell.length_a   1.000
_cell.length_b   1.000
_cell.length_c   1.000
_cell.angle_alpha   90.00
_cell.angle_beta   90.00
_cell.angle_gamma   90.00
#
_symmetry.space_group_name_H-M   'P 1'
#
loop_
_entity.id
_entity.type
_entity.pdbx_description
1 polymer ?
#
loop_
_entity_poly.entity_id
_entity_poly.type
_entity_poly.pdbx_seq_one_letter_code
_entity_poly.pdbx_strand_id
1 'polypeptide(L)'
;MAERVRVRFDEDLRRRRLAVLLRLPLAVPPALAVAAWTIAAAVAIVIAWPATAALGRTPRPLHRLLVGYVRGWAQLTAWLDLVSGRYPVLRCRSWHPVQVYAPRVRQPRVGVVFRPALVLPGIVLGSVLGVVLGGAAVAAWFVALALGRTTEGLRELGAFCLRYQIETLAYLFLLSPARPRLEPPDHD
;
A
#
# COMPACT_ATOMS: atom_id res chain seq x y z
N MET A 1 -4.11 -4.48 -22.58
CA MET A 1 -4.54 -4.54 -21.18
C MET A 1 -3.49 -3.87 -20.31
N ALA A 2 -3.82 -2.82 -19.57
CA ALA A 2 -2.89 -2.20 -18.63
C ALA A 2 -2.74 -3.14 -17.44
N GLU A 3 -1.53 -3.60 -17.18
CA GLU A 3 -1.20 -4.52 -16.10
C GLU A 3 -1.31 -3.79 -14.76
N ARG A 4 -2.32 -4.17 -13.98
CA ARG A 4 -2.68 -3.53 -12.70
C ARG A 4 -1.90 -4.12 -11.54
N VAL A 5 -1.71 -3.33 -10.50
CA VAL A 5 -1.21 -3.81 -9.20
C VAL A 5 -2.27 -4.72 -8.57
N ARG A 6 -1.92 -5.98 -8.30
CA ARG A 6 -2.81 -6.92 -7.61
C ARG A 6 -2.49 -6.93 -6.13
N VAL A 7 -3.53 -6.78 -5.31
CA VAL A 7 -3.42 -6.84 -3.84
C VAL A 7 -4.35 -7.96 -3.37
N ARG A 8 -3.80 -8.94 -2.64
CA ARG A 8 -4.56 -10.01 -2.00
C ARG A 8 -4.53 -9.79 -0.49
N PHE A 9 -5.64 -10.01 0.18
CA PHE A 9 -5.79 -9.91 1.64
C PHE A 9 -6.12 -11.26 2.26
N ASP A 10 -5.80 -11.40 3.56
CA ASP A 10 -6.07 -12.61 4.35
C ASP A 10 -7.52 -12.64 4.82
N GLU A 11 -8.15 -13.82 4.85
CA GLU A 11 -9.57 -14.00 5.20
C GLU A 11 -9.81 -14.27 6.70
N ASP A 12 -8.74 -14.41 7.51
CA ASP A 12 -8.87 -14.74 8.93
C ASP A 12 -9.35 -13.54 9.77
N LEU A 13 -10.56 -13.64 10.35
CA LEU A 13 -11.21 -12.61 11.17
C LEU A 13 -10.91 -12.74 12.67
N ARG A 14 -10.38 -13.90 13.12
CA ARG A 14 -10.11 -14.12 14.55
C ARG A 14 -8.88 -13.35 15.00
N ARG A 15 -9.02 -12.60 16.10
CA ARG A 15 -7.94 -11.78 16.67
C ARG A 15 -7.79 -12.07 18.16
N ARG A 16 -6.55 -12.34 18.61
CA ARG A 16 -6.26 -12.45 20.05
C ARG A 16 -6.24 -11.06 20.66
N ARG A 17 -7.02 -10.81 21.73
CA ARG A 17 -7.13 -9.51 22.41
C ARG A 17 -5.77 -8.94 22.82
N LEU A 18 -4.88 -9.77 23.37
CA LEU A 18 -3.52 -9.39 23.72
C LEU A 18 -2.70 -8.96 22.51
N ALA A 19 -2.86 -9.62 21.36
CA ALA A 19 -2.16 -9.25 20.14
C ALA A 19 -2.63 -7.88 19.60
N VAL A 20 -3.90 -7.51 19.85
CA VAL A 20 -4.44 -6.19 19.49
C VAL A 20 -3.84 -5.10 20.38
N LEU A 21 -3.74 -5.32 21.69
CA LEU A 21 -3.13 -4.37 22.66
C LEU A 21 -1.62 -4.18 22.40
N LEU A 22 -0.90 -5.29 22.17
CA LEU A 22 0.54 -5.25 21.90
C LEU A 22 0.90 -4.75 20.51
N ARG A 23 -0.09 -4.53 19.64
CA ARG A 23 0.13 -4.13 18.25
C ARG A 23 0.82 -2.76 18.14
N LEU A 24 0.42 -1.79 18.98
CA LEU A 24 1.05 -0.45 18.98
C LEU A 24 2.55 -0.49 19.31
N PRO A 25 3.00 -1.05 20.46
CA PRO A 25 4.43 -1.12 20.72
C PRO A 25 5.17 -2.03 19.71
N LEU A 26 4.54 -3.08 19.23
CA LEU A 26 5.13 -3.97 18.23
C LEU A 26 5.20 -3.34 16.83
N ALA A 27 4.44 -2.26 16.58
CA ALA A 27 4.51 -1.50 15.34
C ALA A 27 5.78 -0.64 15.21
N VAL A 28 6.41 -0.27 16.34
CA VAL A 28 7.54 0.65 16.34
C VAL A 28 8.71 0.16 15.47
N PRO A 29 9.20 -1.09 15.58
CA PRO A 29 10.31 -1.54 14.75
C PRO A 29 10.02 -1.50 13.24
N PRO A 30 8.91 -2.05 12.71
CA PRO A 30 8.63 -1.97 11.29
C PRO A 30 8.28 -0.55 10.84
N ALA A 31 7.68 0.29 11.69
CA ALA A 31 7.41 1.69 11.37
C ALA A 31 8.71 2.49 11.18
N LEU A 32 9.69 2.32 12.07
CA LEU A 32 11.02 2.94 11.94
C LEU A 32 11.73 2.46 10.67
N ALA A 33 11.65 1.17 10.35
CA ALA A 33 12.23 0.63 9.12
C ALA A 33 11.56 1.21 7.87
N VAL A 34 10.23 1.32 7.83
CA VAL A 34 9.49 1.94 6.72
C VAL A 34 9.78 3.44 6.65
N ALA A 35 9.88 4.15 7.79
CA ALA A 35 10.24 5.56 7.83
C ALA A 35 11.64 5.82 7.25
N ALA A 36 12.63 5.04 7.65
CA ALA A 36 13.97 5.12 7.06
C ALA A 36 13.95 4.82 5.55
N TRP A 37 13.14 3.83 5.15
CA TRP A 37 12.98 3.48 3.74
C TRP A 37 12.25 4.57 2.93
N THR A 38 11.37 5.37 3.58
CA THR A 38 10.70 6.52 2.94
C THR A 38 11.70 7.54 2.43
N ILE A 39 12.77 7.82 3.20
CA ILE A 39 13.84 8.72 2.77
C ILE A 39 14.53 8.18 1.52
N ALA A 40 14.90 6.90 1.53
CA ALA A 40 15.51 6.25 0.37
C ALA A 40 14.58 6.24 -0.86
N ALA A 41 13.28 6.02 -0.65
CA ALA A 41 12.27 6.04 -1.71
C ALA A 41 12.06 7.45 -2.27
N ALA A 42 12.10 8.49 -1.43
CA ALA A 42 12.02 9.90 -1.86
C ALA A 42 13.20 10.27 -2.75
N VAL A 43 14.42 9.90 -2.39
CA VAL A 43 15.61 10.11 -3.23
C VAL A 43 15.50 9.30 -4.52
N ALA A 44 15.07 8.03 -4.42
CA ALA A 44 14.94 7.16 -5.57
C ALA A 44 13.91 7.68 -6.60
N ILE A 45 12.78 8.26 -6.17
CA ILE A 45 11.78 8.80 -7.09
C ILE A 45 12.28 10.03 -7.83
N VAL A 46 13.01 10.92 -7.16
CA VAL A 46 13.62 12.11 -7.78
C VAL A 46 14.58 11.70 -8.91
N ILE A 47 15.35 10.63 -8.72
CA ILE A 47 16.26 10.10 -9.75
C ILE A 47 15.48 9.30 -10.80
N ALA A 48 14.47 8.54 -10.39
CA ALA A 48 13.70 7.68 -11.29
C ALA A 48 12.91 8.47 -12.33
N TRP A 49 12.43 9.66 -11.99
CA TRP A 49 11.62 10.48 -12.91
C TRP A 49 12.38 10.87 -14.18
N PRO A 50 13.51 11.63 -14.11
CA PRO A 50 14.26 12.00 -15.31
C PRO A 50 14.81 10.76 -16.04
N ALA A 51 15.25 9.75 -15.30
CA ALA A 51 15.70 8.49 -15.90
C ALA A 51 14.58 7.77 -16.67
N THR A 52 13.35 7.75 -16.15
CA THR A 52 12.22 7.11 -16.82
C THR A 52 11.73 7.95 -18.01
N ALA A 53 11.77 9.29 -17.91
CA ALA A 53 11.44 10.19 -19.02
C ALA A 53 12.44 10.00 -20.20
N ALA A 54 13.74 9.84 -19.91
CA ALA A 54 14.77 9.60 -20.92
C ALA A 54 14.69 8.19 -21.52
N LEU A 55 14.63 7.15 -20.67
CA LEU A 55 14.74 5.74 -21.07
C LEU A 55 13.40 5.09 -21.45
N GLY A 56 12.25 5.72 -21.12
CA GLY A 56 10.91 5.13 -21.26
C GLY A 56 10.64 3.95 -20.33
N ARG A 57 11.55 3.68 -19.38
CA ARG A 57 11.44 2.59 -18.38
C ARG A 57 12.17 2.97 -17.11
N THR A 58 11.60 2.66 -15.95
CA THR A 58 12.30 2.83 -14.67
C THR A 58 13.52 1.90 -14.58
N PRO A 59 14.72 2.39 -14.19
CA PRO A 59 15.91 1.56 -13.98
C PRO A 59 15.64 0.42 -12.98
N ARG A 60 16.23 -0.75 -13.24
CA ARG A 60 16.00 -1.95 -12.41
C ARG A 60 16.22 -1.76 -10.91
N PRO A 61 17.34 -1.15 -10.44
CA PRO A 61 17.58 -0.98 -9.02
C PRO A 61 16.54 -0.05 -8.36
N LEU A 62 16.20 1.06 -9.00
CA LEU A 62 15.20 2.02 -8.50
C LEU A 62 13.80 1.37 -8.44
N HIS A 63 13.41 0.64 -9.49
CA HIS A 63 12.14 -0.09 -9.51
C HIS A 63 12.04 -1.10 -8.35
N ARG A 64 13.11 -1.90 -8.09
CA ARG A 64 13.11 -2.87 -6.98
C ARG A 64 12.98 -2.18 -5.62
N LEU A 65 13.68 -1.06 -5.41
CA LEU A 65 13.61 -0.28 -4.19
C LEU A 65 12.21 0.27 -3.96
N LEU A 66 11.60 0.89 -4.98
CA LEU A 66 10.27 1.49 -4.90
C LEU A 66 9.17 0.42 -4.70
N VAL A 67 9.23 -0.72 -5.41
CA VAL A 67 8.30 -1.84 -5.18
C VAL A 67 8.44 -2.39 -3.76
N GLY A 68 9.68 -2.53 -3.27
CA GLY A 68 9.95 -2.96 -1.91
C GLY A 68 9.35 -2.01 -0.88
N TYR A 69 9.51 -0.70 -1.08
CA TYR A 69 8.93 0.33 -0.22
C TYR A 69 7.40 0.26 -0.19
N VAL A 70 6.74 0.27 -1.35
CA VAL A 70 5.26 0.20 -1.43
C VAL A 70 4.73 -1.06 -0.76
N ARG A 71 5.42 -2.19 -0.93
CA ARG A 71 5.06 -3.44 -0.25
C ARG A 71 5.21 -3.33 1.26
N GLY A 72 6.35 -2.83 1.76
CA GLY A 72 6.59 -2.68 3.20
C GLY A 72 5.58 -1.75 3.85
N TRP A 73 5.29 -0.62 3.19
CA TRP A 73 4.27 0.33 3.62
C TRP A 73 2.87 -0.32 3.65
N ALA A 74 2.48 -1.02 2.58
CA ALA A 74 1.20 -1.70 2.49
C ALA A 74 1.02 -2.79 3.56
N GLN A 75 2.08 -3.57 3.85
CA GLN A 75 2.05 -4.59 4.89
C GLN A 75 1.91 -3.99 6.29
N LEU A 76 2.65 -2.90 6.56
CA LEU A 76 2.58 -2.19 7.84
C LEU A 76 1.19 -1.61 8.07
N THR A 77 0.65 -0.88 7.08
CA THR A 77 -0.67 -0.25 7.16
C THR A 77 -1.77 -1.32 7.27
N ALA A 78 -1.77 -2.36 6.44
CA ALA A 78 -2.74 -3.45 6.52
C ALA A 78 -2.73 -4.15 7.88
N TRP A 79 -1.56 -4.27 8.50
CA TRP A 79 -1.45 -4.85 9.83
C TRP A 79 -1.93 -3.88 10.91
N LEU A 80 -1.54 -2.60 10.87
CA LEU A 80 -1.99 -1.58 11.84
C LEU A 80 -3.51 -1.42 11.82
N ASP A 81 -4.10 -1.35 10.63
CA ASP A 81 -5.54 -1.12 10.43
C ASP A 81 -6.41 -2.38 10.59
N LEU A 82 -5.82 -3.47 11.16
CA LEU A 82 -6.52 -4.75 11.39
C LEU A 82 -7.07 -5.42 10.11
N VAL A 83 -6.70 -4.95 8.93
CA VAL A 83 -7.03 -5.58 7.65
C VAL A 83 -6.31 -6.92 7.49
N SER A 84 -5.04 -6.99 7.94
CA SER A 84 -4.25 -8.23 7.97
C SER A 84 -3.93 -8.67 9.41
N GLY A 85 -3.99 -9.99 9.65
CA GLY A 85 -3.62 -10.61 10.94
C GLY A 85 -2.13 -10.85 11.12
N ARG A 86 -1.36 -10.85 10.05
CA ARG A 86 0.05 -11.24 10.06
C ARG A 86 0.96 -10.04 10.25
N TYR A 87 1.99 -10.23 11.09
CA TYR A 87 3.02 -9.23 11.33
C TYR A 87 3.76 -8.88 10.02
N PRO A 88 4.05 -7.58 9.75
CA PRO A 88 4.75 -7.17 8.54
C PRO A 88 6.17 -7.73 8.51
N VAL A 89 6.51 -8.46 7.45
CA VAL A 89 7.82 -9.05 7.23
C VAL A 89 8.45 -8.41 6.00
N LEU A 90 9.26 -7.39 6.21
CA LEU A 90 9.85 -6.55 5.16
C LEU A 90 10.72 -7.32 4.15
N ARG A 91 11.20 -8.52 4.51
CA ARG A 91 12.12 -9.35 3.69
C ARG A 91 11.48 -10.53 2.95
N CYS A 92 10.36 -11.08 3.42
CA CYS A 92 9.77 -12.30 2.83
C CYS A 92 8.77 -12.00 1.73
N ARG A 93 9.06 -12.51 0.53
CA ARG A 93 8.31 -12.25 -0.70
C ARG A 93 7.06 -13.14 -0.88
N SER A 94 7.02 -14.32 -0.30
CA SER A 94 6.05 -15.38 -0.66
C SER A 94 4.99 -15.71 0.38
N TRP A 95 5.15 -15.27 1.63
CA TRP A 95 4.32 -15.72 2.75
C TRP A 95 3.35 -14.66 3.31
N HIS A 96 3.41 -13.42 2.82
CA HIS A 96 2.56 -12.35 3.34
C HIS A 96 1.27 -12.24 2.49
N PRO A 97 0.07 -12.13 3.13
CA PRO A 97 -1.20 -12.03 2.41
C PRO A 97 -1.29 -10.76 1.55
N VAL A 98 -0.64 -9.67 1.97
CA VAL A 98 -0.57 -8.45 1.17
C VAL A 98 0.59 -8.55 0.17
N GLN A 99 0.26 -8.83 -1.08
CA GLN A 99 1.22 -8.92 -2.18
C GLN A 99 0.99 -7.79 -3.17
N VAL A 100 2.03 -6.97 -3.37
CA VAL A 100 2.04 -5.94 -4.40
C VAL A 100 2.80 -6.49 -5.59
N TYR A 101 2.10 -6.73 -6.69
CA TYR A 101 2.69 -7.15 -7.95
C TYR A 101 2.74 -5.95 -8.90
N ALA A 102 3.92 -5.46 -9.20
CA ALA A 102 4.15 -4.34 -10.09
C ALA A 102 5.26 -4.70 -11.11
N PRO A 103 4.89 -5.21 -12.29
CA PRO A 103 5.84 -5.53 -13.33
C PRO A 103 6.43 -4.27 -13.95
N ARG A 104 7.66 -4.39 -14.51
CA ARG A 104 8.29 -3.28 -15.24
C ARG A 104 7.66 -3.11 -16.60
N VAL A 105 6.83 -2.10 -16.75
CA VAL A 105 6.15 -1.77 -18.02
C VAL A 105 6.79 -0.53 -18.68
N ARG A 106 6.80 -0.49 -20.02
CA ARG A 106 7.15 0.73 -20.76
C ARG A 106 6.11 1.83 -20.46
N GLN A 107 6.62 3.03 -20.22
CA GLN A 107 5.77 4.17 -19.90
C GLN A 107 5.90 5.23 -21.00
N PRO A 108 4.78 5.84 -21.44
CA PRO A 108 4.84 6.92 -22.40
C PRO A 108 5.55 8.12 -21.78
N ARG A 109 6.58 8.64 -22.45
CA ARG A 109 7.42 9.74 -21.96
C ARG A 109 6.61 10.98 -21.59
N VAL A 110 5.64 11.34 -22.44
CA VAL A 110 4.72 12.47 -22.20
C VAL A 110 3.92 12.26 -20.91
N GLY A 111 3.39 11.02 -20.69
CA GLY A 111 2.66 10.68 -19.49
C GLY A 111 3.50 10.78 -18.21
N VAL A 112 4.81 10.49 -18.28
CA VAL A 112 5.73 10.62 -17.13
C VAL A 112 5.90 12.09 -16.73
N VAL A 113 6.04 13.01 -17.70
CA VAL A 113 6.22 14.45 -17.44
C VAL A 113 4.97 15.05 -16.77
N PHE A 114 3.76 14.72 -17.26
CA PHE A 114 2.50 15.24 -16.70
C PHE A 114 1.99 14.48 -15.48
N ARG A 115 2.66 13.38 -15.08
CA ARG A 115 2.23 12.54 -13.96
C ARG A 115 2.09 13.28 -12.61
N PRO A 116 2.97 14.23 -12.22
CA PRO A 116 2.78 14.99 -10.99
C PRO A 116 1.44 15.70 -10.91
N ALA A 117 1.05 16.37 -11.99
CA ALA A 117 -0.25 17.04 -12.04
C ALA A 117 -1.42 16.05 -12.03
N LEU A 118 -1.26 14.92 -12.72
CA LEU A 118 -2.30 13.88 -12.81
C LEU A 118 -2.48 13.07 -11.53
N VAL A 119 -1.46 13.03 -10.66
CA VAL A 119 -1.53 12.31 -9.38
C VAL A 119 -2.17 13.14 -8.27
N LEU A 120 -2.17 14.48 -8.39
CA LEU A 120 -2.72 15.38 -7.36
C LEU A 120 -4.15 15.02 -6.93
N PRO A 121 -5.14 14.84 -7.84
CA PRO A 121 -6.49 14.45 -7.41
C PRO A 121 -6.51 13.08 -6.74
N GLY A 122 -5.64 12.15 -7.17
CA GLY A 122 -5.47 10.85 -6.52
C GLY A 122 -4.90 10.95 -5.11
N ILE A 123 -3.96 11.86 -4.87
CA ILE A 123 -3.41 12.12 -3.52
C ILE A 123 -4.48 12.72 -2.62
N VAL A 124 -5.24 13.70 -3.11
CA VAL A 124 -6.32 14.32 -2.33
C VAL A 124 -7.36 13.27 -1.92
N LEU A 125 -7.85 12.49 -2.88
CA LEU A 125 -8.80 11.42 -2.61
C LEU A 125 -8.19 10.32 -1.72
N GLY A 126 -6.93 9.95 -1.95
CA GLY A 126 -6.19 9.02 -1.10
C GLY A 126 -6.05 9.50 0.34
N SER A 127 -5.88 10.81 0.55
CA SER A 127 -5.84 11.41 1.90
C SER A 127 -7.20 11.33 2.60
N VAL A 128 -8.29 11.64 1.89
CA VAL A 128 -9.65 11.48 2.43
C VAL A 128 -9.93 10.02 2.81
N LEU A 129 -9.63 9.08 1.90
CA LEU A 129 -9.75 7.65 2.18
C LEU A 129 -8.82 7.19 3.31
N GLY A 130 -7.67 7.83 3.48
CA GLY A 130 -6.77 7.62 4.62
C GLY A 130 -7.39 7.98 5.96
N VAL A 131 -8.11 9.10 6.03
CA VAL A 131 -8.87 9.50 7.23
C VAL A 131 -9.98 8.49 7.52
N VAL A 132 -10.72 8.06 6.49
CA VAL A 132 -11.76 7.03 6.61
C VAL A 132 -11.15 5.70 7.09
N LEU A 133 -10.02 5.29 6.52
CA LEU A 133 -9.29 4.09 6.94
C LEU A 133 -8.85 4.18 8.40
N GLY A 134 -8.29 5.31 8.82
CA GLY A 134 -7.90 5.54 10.22
C GLY A 134 -9.10 5.46 11.18
N GLY A 135 -10.23 6.06 10.83
CA GLY A 135 -11.48 5.96 11.60
C GLY A 135 -11.98 4.51 11.68
N ALA A 136 -11.99 3.80 10.56
CA ALA A 136 -12.35 2.37 10.51
C ALA A 136 -11.39 1.50 11.34
N ALA A 137 -10.09 1.80 11.34
CA ALA A 137 -9.08 1.11 12.14
C ALA A 137 -9.33 1.31 13.65
N VAL A 138 -9.62 2.53 14.08
CA VAL A 138 -9.98 2.83 15.49
C VAL A 138 -11.25 2.06 15.88
N ALA A 139 -12.31 2.11 15.06
CA ALA A 139 -13.53 1.36 15.31
C ALA A 139 -13.26 -0.15 15.38
N ALA A 140 -12.49 -0.69 14.43
CA ALA A 140 -12.09 -2.09 14.41
C ALA A 140 -11.28 -2.50 15.66
N TRP A 141 -10.46 -1.60 16.19
CA TRP A 141 -9.70 -1.78 17.42
C TRP A 141 -10.63 -2.01 18.63
N PHE A 142 -11.62 -1.10 18.82
CA PHE A 142 -12.59 -1.24 19.91
C PHE A 142 -13.43 -2.50 19.76
N VAL A 143 -13.90 -2.80 18.55
CA VAL A 143 -14.66 -4.02 18.25
C VAL A 143 -13.82 -5.26 18.51
N ALA A 144 -12.56 -5.28 18.09
CA ALA A 144 -11.66 -6.42 18.31
C ALA A 144 -11.33 -6.63 19.79
N LEU A 145 -11.22 -5.56 20.59
CA LEU A 145 -11.02 -5.65 22.04
C LEU A 145 -12.26 -6.17 22.74
N ALA A 146 -13.47 -5.73 22.34
CA ALA A 146 -14.73 -6.16 22.95
C ALA A 146 -15.11 -7.59 22.55
N LEU A 147 -15.13 -7.88 21.24
CA LEU A 147 -15.67 -9.13 20.67
C LEU A 147 -14.60 -10.18 20.37
N GLY A 148 -13.29 -9.84 20.38
CA GLY A 148 -12.20 -10.73 19.98
C GLY A 148 -12.14 -11.04 18.49
N ARG A 149 -12.91 -10.30 17.67
CA ARG A 149 -12.95 -10.43 16.19
C ARG A 149 -13.24 -9.08 15.56
N THR A 150 -12.78 -8.89 14.32
CA THR A 150 -13.17 -7.74 13.48
C THR A 150 -14.43 -8.09 12.69
N THR A 151 -15.24 -7.07 12.36
CA THR A 151 -16.40 -7.23 11.48
C THR A 151 -15.95 -7.24 10.01
N GLU A 152 -16.63 -8.02 9.18
CA GLU A 152 -16.34 -8.12 7.75
C GLU A 152 -16.40 -6.75 7.07
N GLY A 153 -17.45 -5.95 7.34
CA GLY A 153 -17.62 -4.65 6.73
C GLY A 153 -16.48 -3.66 7.04
N LEU A 154 -15.93 -3.65 8.28
CA LEU A 154 -14.77 -2.81 8.61
C LEU A 154 -13.51 -3.27 7.89
N ARG A 155 -13.34 -4.59 7.74
CA ARG A 155 -12.21 -5.16 7.00
C ARG A 155 -12.31 -4.84 5.50
N GLU A 156 -13.47 -4.98 4.90
CA GLU A 156 -13.70 -4.68 3.48
C GLU A 156 -13.51 -3.20 3.17
N LEU A 157 -14.06 -2.32 4.02
CA LEU A 157 -13.83 -0.89 3.92
C LEU A 157 -12.33 -0.56 4.01
N GLY A 158 -11.63 -1.14 4.99
CA GLY A 158 -10.20 -0.97 5.15
C GLY A 158 -9.40 -1.48 3.95
N ALA A 159 -9.75 -2.64 3.42
CA ALA A 159 -9.12 -3.23 2.24
C ALA A 159 -9.34 -2.35 0.99
N PHE A 160 -10.54 -1.80 0.81
CA PHE A 160 -10.86 -0.88 -0.28
C PHE A 160 -10.03 0.41 -0.21
N CYS A 161 -10.02 1.08 0.96
CA CYS A 161 -9.24 2.30 1.17
C CYS A 161 -7.74 2.07 0.96
N LEU A 162 -7.22 0.97 1.52
CA LEU A 162 -5.81 0.62 1.41
C LEU A 162 -5.42 0.28 -0.04
N ARG A 163 -6.28 -0.44 -0.79
CA ARG A 163 -6.05 -0.73 -2.20
C ARG A 163 -5.90 0.55 -3.02
N TYR A 164 -6.81 1.51 -2.83
CA TYR A 164 -6.74 2.78 -3.53
C TYR A 164 -5.44 3.55 -3.23
N GLN A 165 -5.01 3.56 -1.97
CA GLN A 165 -3.75 4.19 -1.56
C GLN A 165 -2.54 3.51 -2.20
N ILE A 166 -2.51 2.17 -2.25
CA ILE A 166 -1.44 1.40 -2.89
C ILE A 166 -1.39 1.70 -4.40
N GLU A 167 -2.54 1.76 -5.08
CA GLU A 167 -2.61 2.10 -6.50
C GLU A 167 -2.12 3.53 -6.77
N THR A 168 -2.50 4.49 -5.91
CA THR A 168 -2.03 5.88 -5.98
C THR A 168 -0.52 5.98 -5.80
N LEU A 169 0.04 5.30 -4.80
CA LEU A 169 1.48 5.23 -4.57
C LEU A 169 2.21 4.54 -5.74
N ALA A 170 1.66 3.45 -6.25
CA ALA A 170 2.23 2.74 -7.40
C ALA A 170 2.23 3.61 -8.67
N TYR A 171 1.19 4.41 -8.85
CA TYR A 171 1.13 5.38 -9.95
C TYR A 171 2.14 6.51 -9.74
N LEU A 172 2.22 7.11 -8.54
CA LEU A 172 3.20 8.15 -8.19
C LEU A 172 4.65 7.66 -8.40
N PHE A 173 4.97 6.46 -7.96
CA PHE A 173 6.31 5.86 -8.03
C PHE A 173 6.67 5.26 -9.39
N LEU A 174 5.91 5.54 -10.43
CA LEU A 174 6.18 5.04 -11.79
C LEU A 174 6.19 3.50 -11.88
N LEU A 175 5.46 2.82 -10.98
CA LEU A 175 5.36 1.36 -10.95
C LEU A 175 4.20 0.85 -11.82
N SER A 176 3.14 1.66 -12.00
CA SER A 176 1.98 1.35 -12.85
C SER A 176 1.70 2.48 -13.83
N PRO A 177 1.37 2.21 -15.10
CA PRO A 177 0.88 3.20 -16.04
C PRO A 177 -0.62 3.51 -15.83
N ALA A 178 -1.35 2.65 -15.14
CA ALA A 178 -2.78 2.80 -14.88
C ALA A 178 -3.03 3.78 -13.74
N ARG A 179 -4.06 4.64 -13.91
CA ARG A 179 -4.54 5.53 -12.85
C ARG A 179 -5.29 4.74 -11.80
N PRO A 180 -5.27 5.18 -10.52
CA PRO A 180 -6.08 4.57 -9.47
C PRO A 180 -7.58 4.69 -9.81
N ARG A 181 -8.37 3.66 -9.50
CA ARG A 181 -9.81 3.61 -9.75
C ARG A 181 -10.54 3.21 -8.47
N LEU A 182 -11.75 3.74 -8.30
CA LEU A 182 -12.67 3.40 -7.23
C LEU A 182 -13.55 2.18 -7.63
N GLU A 183 -12.93 1.11 -8.15
CA GLU A 183 -13.68 -0.12 -8.45
C GLU A 183 -13.69 -1.02 -7.21
N PRO A 184 -14.84 -1.62 -6.84
CA PRO A 184 -14.89 -2.64 -5.79
C PRO A 184 -14.00 -3.83 -6.17
N PRO A 185 -13.54 -4.64 -5.19
CA PRO A 185 -12.77 -5.84 -5.49
C PRO A 185 -13.57 -6.79 -6.38
N ASP A 186 -12.97 -7.23 -7.49
CA ASP A 186 -13.55 -8.31 -8.29
C ASP A 186 -13.60 -9.56 -7.41
N HIS A 187 -14.81 -10.03 -7.15
CA HIS A 187 -15.05 -11.30 -6.46
C HIS A 187 -14.86 -12.42 -7.50
N ASP A 188 -13.59 -12.84 -7.71
CA ASP A 188 -13.23 -14.08 -8.41
C ASP A 188 -12.71 -15.11 -7.42
#